data_04ef0487206c56005c6d16e3b9500ba4
#
_entry.id   04ef0487206c56005c6d16e3b9500ba4
#
_cell.length_a   1.000
_cell.length_b   1.000
_cell.length_c   1.000
_cell.angle_alpha   90.00
_cell.angle_beta   90.00
_cell.angle_gamma   90.00
#
_symmetry.space_group_name_H-M   'P 1'
#
loop_
_entity.id
_entity.type
_entity.pdbx_description
1 polymer ?
#
loop_
_entity_poly.entity_id
_entity_poly.type
_entity_poly.pdbx_seq_one_letter_code
_entity_poly.pdbx_strand_id
1 'polypeptide(L)'
;MNENYYIYKLARQNEKTSYHFYDVVMGDGVSSNAVYYGLTQDPQSRLSKHRPKKGHDISLIVIAEFDNPWEALEHEASLVATHYREYGSEPE
;
A
#
# COMPACT_ATOMS: atom_id res chain seq x y z
N MET A 1 14.12 20.42 -0.61
CA MET A 1 13.85 18.99 -0.62
C MET A 1 12.37 18.76 -0.79
N ASN A 2 12.05 17.98 -1.79
CA ASN A 2 10.65 17.63 -1.98
C ASN A 2 10.32 16.47 -1.06
N GLU A 3 9.44 16.73 -0.13
CA GLU A 3 8.92 15.69 0.72
C GLU A 3 7.62 15.24 0.13
N ASN A 4 7.61 14.04 -0.42
CA ASN A 4 6.42 13.44 -1.00
C ASN A 4 5.84 12.43 -0.03
N TYR A 5 4.53 12.33 -0.09
CA TYR A 5 3.77 11.39 0.71
C TYR A 5 3.17 10.35 -0.22
N TYR A 6 3.49 9.11 0.02
CA TYR A 6 3.07 8.00 -0.83
C TYR A 6 1.96 7.23 -0.16
N ILE A 7 0.88 7.03 -0.89
CA ILE A 7 -0.18 6.13 -0.47
C ILE A 7 0.12 4.79 -1.10
N TYR A 8 0.10 3.75 -0.30
CA TYR A 8 0.44 2.42 -0.76
C TYR A 8 -0.57 1.40 -0.27
N LYS A 9 -0.58 0.27 -0.94
CA LYS A 9 -1.25 -0.92 -0.44
C LYS A 9 -0.23 -2.03 -0.31
N LEU A 10 -0.44 -2.89 0.67
CA LEU A 10 0.27 -4.15 0.76
C LEU A 10 -0.67 -5.21 0.20
N ALA A 11 -0.14 -6.05 -0.66
CA ALA A 11 -0.93 -7.12 -1.27
C ALA A 11 -0.12 -8.41 -1.21
N ARG A 12 -0.82 -9.52 -1.00
CA ARG A 12 -0.15 -10.80 -1.04
C ARG A 12 0.20 -11.14 -2.47
N GLN A 13 1.42 -11.60 -2.67
CA GLN A 13 1.87 -12.00 -3.99
C GLN A 13 1.11 -13.22 -4.45
N ASN A 14 0.78 -13.18 -5.74
CA ASN A 14 0.38 -14.37 -6.44
C ASN A 14 1.63 -15.24 -6.64
N GLU A 15 1.45 -16.54 -6.64
CA GLU A 15 2.53 -17.51 -6.80
C GLU A 15 3.40 -17.26 -8.03
N LYS A 16 2.81 -16.67 -9.06
CA LYS A 16 3.50 -16.44 -10.34
C LYS A 16 4.22 -15.12 -10.40
N THR A 17 4.08 -14.27 -9.38
CA THR A 17 4.69 -12.95 -9.37
C THR A 17 5.75 -12.91 -8.29
N SER A 18 6.98 -12.66 -8.70
CA SER A 18 8.10 -12.59 -7.78
C SER A 18 8.60 -11.16 -7.69
N TYR A 19 8.43 -10.55 -6.54
CA TYR A 19 8.99 -9.23 -6.26
C TYR A 19 10.12 -9.39 -5.26
N HIS A 20 11.21 -8.68 -5.50
CA HIS A 20 12.25 -8.60 -4.50
C HIS A 20 11.75 -7.80 -3.32
N PHE A 21 12.32 -8.04 -2.15
CA PHE A 21 11.81 -7.42 -0.94
C PHE A 21 11.93 -5.89 -0.96
N TYR A 22 12.84 -5.35 -1.76
CA TYR A 22 13.02 -3.92 -1.88
C TYR A 22 12.26 -3.30 -3.05
N ASP A 23 11.55 -4.12 -3.81
CA ASP A 23 10.81 -3.59 -4.96
C ASP A 23 9.57 -2.84 -4.51
N VAL A 24 9.45 -1.63 -4.99
CA VAL A 24 8.26 -0.82 -4.84
C VAL A 24 7.64 -0.71 -6.23
N VAL A 25 6.44 -1.19 -6.36
CA VAL A 25 5.76 -1.27 -7.64
C VAL A 25 4.66 -0.23 -7.70
N MET A 26 4.52 0.41 -8.86
CA MET A 26 3.41 1.34 -9.08
C MET A 26 2.19 0.55 -9.52
N GLY A 27 1.04 0.92 -8.96
CA GLY A 27 -0.22 0.27 -9.28
C GLY A 27 -1.37 1.23 -9.05
N ASP A 28 -2.57 0.72 -9.10
CA ASP A 28 -3.77 1.54 -8.98
C ASP A 28 -4.79 0.91 -8.02
N GLY A 29 -5.34 1.75 -7.19
CA GLY A 29 -6.55 1.54 -6.45
C GLY A 29 -6.62 0.33 -5.52
N VAL A 30 -7.83 0.03 -5.10
CA VAL A 30 -8.11 -1.07 -4.19
C VAL A 30 -8.12 -2.40 -4.93
N SER A 31 -7.80 -3.46 -4.21
CA SER A 31 -7.85 -4.82 -4.76
C SER A 31 -8.28 -5.79 -3.67
N SER A 32 -8.89 -6.89 -4.08
CA SER A 32 -9.40 -7.88 -3.14
C SER A 32 -8.28 -8.56 -2.34
N ASN A 33 -7.07 -8.58 -2.87
CA ASN A 33 -5.92 -9.19 -2.19
C ASN A 33 -5.14 -8.21 -1.31
N ALA A 34 -5.60 -6.97 -1.18
CA ALA A 34 -4.95 -6.00 -0.32
C ALA A 34 -5.11 -6.38 1.15
N VAL A 35 -4.01 -6.30 1.89
CA VAL A 35 -4.02 -6.60 3.31
C VAL A 35 -3.84 -5.36 4.17
N TYR A 36 -3.53 -4.23 3.55
CA TYR A 36 -3.30 -2.99 4.27
C TYR A 36 -3.19 -1.82 3.31
N TYR A 37 -3.62 -0.66 3.75
CA TYR A 37 -3.39 0.62 3.05
C TYR A 37 -2.71 1.56 4.03
N GLY A 38 -1.72 2.30 3.56
CA GLY A 38 -0.98 3.18 4.42
C GLY A 38 -0.40 4.38 3.70
N LEU A 39 0.27 5.22 4.48
CA LEU A 39 0.92 6.43 4.03
C LEU A 39 2.36 6.41 4.51
N THR A 40 3.29 6.77 3.65
CA THR A 40 4.69 6.81 4.03
C THR A 40 5.45 7.81 3.16
N GLN A 41 6.56 8.30 3.70
CA GLN A 41 7.51 9.07 2.91
C GLN A 41 8.64 8.19 2.38
N ASP A 42 8.75 6.96 2.86
CA ASP A 42 9.79 6.03 2.45
C ASP A 42 9.20 4.63 2.27
N PRO A 43 8.75 4.32 1.04
CA PRO A 43 8.11 3.02 0.78
C PRO A 43 8.99 1.81 1.08
N GLN A 44 10.28 1.86 0.73
CA GLN A 44 11.17 0.72 0.95
C GLN A 44 11.35 0.40 2.42
N SER A 45 11.54 1.45 3.22
CA SER A 45 11.68 1.29 4.66
C SER A 45 10.41 0.71 5.28
N ARG A 46 9.25 1.16 4.77
CA ARG A 46 7.98 0.69 5.28
C ARG A 46 7.72 -0.78 4.93
N LEU A 47 8.09 -1.18 3.72
CA LEU A 47 7.99 -2.59 3.33
C LEU A 47 8.84 -3.48 4.24
N SER A 48 10.07 -3.05 4.52
CA SER A 48 10.95 -3.79 5.42
C SER A 48 10.35 -3.96 6.82
N LYS A 49 9.60 -2.97 7.29
CA LYS A 49 8.95 -3.03 8.60
C LYS A 49 7.73 -3.93 8.60
N HIS A 50 7.02 -4.02 7.49
CA HIS A 50 5.80 -4.83 7.42
C HIS A 50 6.08 -6.31 7.24
N ARG A 51 7.14 -6.68 6.54
CA ARG A 51 7.42 -8.07 6.23
C ARG A 51 7.55 -9.00 7.44
N PRO A 52 8.25 -8.61 8.51
CA PRO A 52 8.33 -9.48 9.69
C PRO A 52 6.97 -9.78 10.33
N LYS A 53 6.02 -8.86 10.17
CA LYS A 53 4.71 -8.99 10.81
C LYS A 53 3.67 -9.63 9.90
N LYS A 54 3.76 -9.40 8.60
CA LYS A 54 2.73 -9.81 7.64
C LYS A 54 3.18 -10.92 6.70
N GLY A 55 4.46 -11.27 6.72
CA GLY A 55 5.01 -12.31 5.87
C GLY A 55 5.83 -11.77 4.73
N HIS A 56 6.69 -12.63 4.18
CA HIS A 56 7.59 -12.24 3.10
C HIS A 56 6.93 -12.31 1.72
N ASP A 57 5.69 -12.77 1.67
CA ASP A 57 4.94 -12.88 0.42
C ASP A 57 4.15 -11.62 0.08
N ILE A 58 4.35 -10.52 0.81
CA ILE A 58 3.68 -9.27 0.52
C ILE A 58 4.54 -8.38 -0.37
N SER A 59 3.87 -7.58 -1.17
CA SER A 59 4.46 -6.52 -1.99
C SER A 59 3.87 -5.19 -1.59
N LEU A 60 4.67 -4.15 -1.67
CA LEU A 60 4.20 -2.80 -1.45
C LEU A 60 3.96 -2.14 -2.81
N ILE A 61 2.76 -1.67 -3.02
CA ILE A 61 2.34 -1.09 -4.29
C ILE A 61 1.95 0.36 -4.03
N VAL A 62 2.71 1.29 -4.63
CA VAL A 62 2.41 2.72 -4.52
C VAL A 62 1.28 3.05 -5.47
N ILE A 63 0.20 3.60 -4.95
CA ILE A 63 -1.00 3.86 -5.73
C ILE A 63 -1.30 5.35 -5.87
N ALA A 64 -0.66 6.21 -5.10
CA ALA A 64 -0.82 7.66 -5.23
C ALA A 64 0.35 8.36 -4.56
N GLU A 65 0.60 9.60 -4.99
CA GLU A 65 1.65 10.43 -4.43
C GLU A 65 1.12 11.84 -4.26
N PHE A 66 1.42 12.45 -3.12
CA PHE A 66 0.99 13.80 -2.80
C PHE A 66 2.15 14.59 -2.21
N ASP A 67 2.13 15.89 -2.41
CA ASP A 67 3.07 16.80 -1.75
C ASP A 67 2.46 17.45 -0.50
N ASN A 68 1.21 17.14 -0.19
CA ASN A 68 0.46 17.70 0.92
C ASN A 68 -0.01 16.55 1.83
N PRO A 69 0.37 16.57 3.12
CA PRO A 69 0.00 15.46 4.01
C PRO A 69 -1.50 15.35 4.25
N TRP A 70 -2.24 16.45 4.21
CA TRP A 70 -3.68 16.40 4.44
C TRP A 70 -4.41 15.72 3.29
N GLU A 71 -4.00 16.01 2.06
CA GLU A 71 -4.56 15.34 0.89
C GLU A 71 -4.24 13.84 0.91
N ALA A 72 -3.03 13.50 1.33
CA ALA A 72 -2.63 12.10 1.44
C ALA A 72 -3.47 11.35 2.47
N LEU A 73 -3.70 11.95 3.63
CA LEU A 73 -4.51 11.32 4.68
C LEU A 73 -5.96 11.12 4.24
N GLU A 74 -6.53 12.10 3.54
CA GLU A 74 -7.89 11.97 3.00
C GLU A 74 -7.97 10.84 1.99
N HIS A 75 -6.97 10.73 1.14
CA HIS A 75 -6.94 9.68 0.12
C HIS A 75 -6.83 8.30 0.76
N GLU A 76 -5.98 8.16 1.76
CA GLU A 76 -5.83 6.90 2.48
C GLU A 76 -7.15 6.44 3.10
N ALA A 77 -7.83 7.35 3.79
CA ALA A 77 -9.12 7.05 4.40
C ALA A 77 -10.17 6.67 3.34
N SER A 78 -10.16 7.34 2.21
CA SER A 78 -11.05 7.06 1.10
C SER A 78 -10.80 5.66 0.53
N LEU A 79 -9.54 5.24 0.46
CA LEU A 79 -9.21 3.91 -0.05
C LEU A 79 -9.73 2.80 0.86
N VAL A 80 -9.58 2.97 2.17
CA VAL A 80 -10.08 1.98 3.11
C VAL A 80 -11.60 1.88 3.01
N ALA A 81 -12.28 3.01 2.92
CA ALA A 81 -13.74 3.04 2.76
C ALA A 81 -14.18 2.40 1.45
N THR A 82 -13.45 2.66 0.36
CA THR A 82 -13.74 2.08 -0.94
C THR A 82 -13.56 0.57 -0.91
N HIS A 83 -12.49 0.11 -0.29
CA HIS A 83 -12.25 -1.33 -0.16
C HIS A 83 -13.39 -2.01 0.59
N TYR A 84 -13.82 -1.44 1.70
CA TYR A 84 -14.94 -1.97 2.46
C TYR A 84 -16.21 -2.03 1.63
N ARG A 85 -16.47 -0.96 0.86
CA ARG A 85 -17.68 -0.88 0.05
C ARG A 85 -17.68 -1.88 -1.10
N GLU A 86 -16.53 -2.11 -1.72
CA GLU A 86 -16.43 -3.02 -2.86
C GLU A 86 -16.35 -4.49 -2.46
N TYR A 87 -15.71 -4.79 -1.36
CA TYR A 87 -15.45 -6.18 -0.96
C TYR A 87 -16.18 -6.59 0.30
N GLY A 88 -16.90 -5.68 0.92
CA GLY A 88 -17.72 -5.98 2.08
C GLY A 88 -16.97 -6.25 3.38
N SER A 89 -15.68 -5.98 3.39
CA SER A 89 -14.85 -6.18 4.57
C SER A 89 -13.65 -5.26 4.54
N GLU A 90 -13.04 -5.06 5.69
CA GLU A 90 -11.80 -4.33 5.78
C GLU A 90 -10.67 -5.14 5.13
N PRO A 91 -9.55 -4.49 4.75
CA PRO A 91 -8.37 -5.22 4.30
C PRO A 91 -7.93 -6.22 5.35
N GLU A 92 -7.45 -7.33 4.90
CA GLU A 92 -7.06 -8.46 5.75
C GLU A 92 -6.23 -8.10 6.98
#